data_cfc1f54bd6de62201463da2b679a4eec
#
_entry.id   cfc1f54bd6de62201463da2b679a4eec
#
_cell.length_a   1.000
_cell.length_b   1.000
_cell.length_c   1.000
_cell.angle_alpha   90.00
_cell.angle_beta   90.00
_cell.angle_gamma   90.00
#
_symmetry.space_group_name_H-M   'P 1'
#
loop_
_entity.id
_entity.type
_entity.pdbx_description
1 polymer ?
#
loop_
_entity_poly.entity_id
_entity_poly.type
_entity_poly.pdbx_seq_one_letter_code
_entity_poly.pdbx_strand_id
1 'polypeptide(L)'
;MFKLISKNCIKVFLASVVLAGVCGSFAFAKSKNGLVKEEAGYYYGYGKADSNEEADFIAKKNLVENALSAMLHATDPEAENVSVTDEVALARIGDMKSFAQSKNGLSVCYRIREGEWAKNEKAYQESLRKTLNPKYQALASGGNAADRIATAIEIMTVLAENGETGLLTMQEKSTELMSRKVEAICSSIADNIVLTIGQKDGFINSTTQIKVSAKDKSGNGIAGLQLKAVFEQPYLAISVGEDELAECVSVVTTDNKGDAFVEYPVDEEYKNRVVSFSLTTTFSLADKTTSGMRAIDGQSCVDGRFYCIDDVKEVFKTVAIKAGNFTTGAIATDTRATAKEAARKVKLSAYEMSVAAVTNEQYAIYLYLTRNEETPEYFDNDDYNQADLPVIGVTLENANAYAAWLSEQSGVKFRLPTDDEWEVAARAGTEYVYPWGDDDPSKGKKANYKGNGKFKTPSPAGSFDNGNNAWGITDMSGNVWEWTSSARNTGSNPDLITVKGGSWMDGPVDLRISNFKNVNKDKGYPDVGFRLVRE
;
A
#
# COMPACT_ATOMS: atom_id res chain seq x y z
N MET A 1 -17.50 7.94 -17.30
CA MET A 1 -17.72 6.60 -16.73
C MET A 1 -16.47 5.76 -16.99
N PHE A 2 -15.36 6.11 -16.31
CA PHE A 2 -14.10 5.37 -16.38
C PHE A 2 -13.96 4.58 -15.08
N LYS A 3 -13.93 3.25 -15.17
CA LYS A 3 -13.59 2.38 -14.05
C LYS A 3 -12.17 2.72 -13.59
N LEU A 4 -12.04 3.31 -12.40
CA LEU A 4 -10.76 3.37 -11.71
C LEU A 4 -10.35 1.92 -11.35
N ILE A 5 -9.45 1.38 -12.14
CA ILE A 5 -8.63 0.24 -11.73
C ILE A 5 -7.72 0.80 -10.63
N SER A 6 -7.70 0.17 -9.45
CA SER A 6 -6.86 0.56 -8.34
C SER A 6 -5.43 0.86 -8.83
N LYS A 7 -4.93 2.06 -8.53
CA LYS A 7 -3.58 2.49 -8.94
C LYS A 7 -2.47 1.56 -8.41
N ASN A 8 -2.77 0.75 -7.41
CA ASN A 8 -1.81 -0.17 -6.79
C ASN A 8 -1.53 -1.41 -7.65
N CYS A 9 -2.53 -1.94 -8.38
CA CYS A 9 -2.26 -2.98 -9.38
C CYS A 9 -1.42 -2.48 -10.57
N ILE A 10 -1.37 -1.14 -10.78
CA ILE A 10 -0.60 -0.54 -11.88
C ILE A 10 0.86 -0.21 -11.46
N LYS A 11 1.13 0.03 -10.17
CA LYS A 11 2.49 0.37 -9.71
C LYS A 11 3.47 -0.81 -9.72
N VAL A 12 3.02 -2.04 -9.58
CA VAL A 12 3.87 -3.23 -9.81
C VAL A 12 4.38 -3.26 -11.27
N PHE A 13 3.71 -2.55 -12.19
CA PHE A 13 4.10 -2.42 -13.59
C PHE A 13 5.14 -1.32 -13.87
N LEU A 14 5.37 -0.36 -12.95
CA LEU A 14 6.16 0.85 -13.25
C LEU A 14 7.52 0.94 -12.56
N ALA A 15 7.84 0.07 -11.61
CA ALA A 15 9.12 0.11 -10.90
C ALA A 15 10.29 -0.57 -11.66
N SER A 16 10.04 -1.27 -12.78
CA SER A 16 11.07 -1.96 -13.55
C SER A 16 11.39 -1.31 -14.91
N VAL A 17 10.94 -0.10 -15.19
CA VAL A 17 11.23 0.61 -16.45
C VAL A 17 11.89 1.96 -16.19
N VAL A 18 13.06 1.97 -15.59
CA VAL A 18 14.04 3.05 -15.76
C VAL A 18 15.44 2.46 -15.62
N LEU A 19 16.00 1.99 -16.70
CA LEU A 19 17.43 2.05 -17.06
C LEU A 19 17.70 1.14 -18.27
N ALA A 20 17.56 1.66 -19.45
CA ALA A 20 18.42 1.36 -20.61
C ALA A 20 17.93 2.13 -21.83
N GLY A 21 18.20 3.40 -21.86
CA GLY A 21 18.25 4.14 -23.11
C GLY A 21 19.65 4.01 -23.70
N VAL A 22 19.85 3.07 -24.59
CA VAL A 22 20.86 3.20 -25.64
C VAL A 22 20.35 2.47 -26.88
N CYS A 23 19.69 3.18 -27.78
CA CYS A 23 19.60 2.79 -29.18
C CYS A 23 21.02 2.74 -29.78
N GLY A 24 21.54 1.54 -29.95
CA GLY A 24 22.71 1.28 -30.72
C GLY A 24 22.34 0.54 -31.99
N SER A 25 22.28 1.25 -33.14
CA SER A 25 22.30 0.65 -34.47
C SER A 25 23.34 -0.45 -34.51
N PHE A 26 22.95 -1.68 -34.87
CA PHE A 26 23.87 -2.77 -35.19
C PHE A 26 24.69 -2.39 -36.44
N ALA A 27 25.70 -1.55 -36.25
CA ALA A 27 26.83 -1.52 -37.14
C ALA A 27 27.75 -2.66 -36.68
N PHE A 28 28.04 -3.59 -37.58
CA PHE A 28 29.03 -4.65 -37.39
C PHE A 28 30.22 -4.10 -36.59
N ALA A 29 30.35 -4.53 -35.36
CA ALA A 29 31.39 -4.04 -34.48
C ALA A 29 32.75 -4.45 -35.11
N LYS A 30 33.51 -3.46 -35.58
CA LYS A 30 34.90 -3.65 -35.90
C LYS A 30 35.57 -4.33 -34.72
N SER A 31 36.24 -5.47 -34.97
CA SER A 31 37.04 -6.24 -34.03
C SER A 31 37.61 -5.38 -32.90
N LYS A 32 36.98 -5.38 -31.73
CA LYS A 32 37.49 -4.63 -30.57
C LYS A 32 38.73 -5.25 -29.95
N ASN A 33 39.07 -6.50 -30.31
CA ASN A 33 40.13 -7.28 -29.66
C ASN A 33 41.34 -7.63 -30.54
N GLY A 34 41.41 -7.21 -31.82
CA GLY A 34 42.57 -7.37 -32.67
C GLY A 34 42.97 -8.82 -33.05
N LEU A 35 42.25 -9.84 -32.60
CA LEU A 35 42.57 -11.25 -32.82
C LEU A 35 42.18 -11.73 -34.22
N VAL A 36 41.03 -11.30 -34.74
CA VAL A 36 40.48 -11.80 -36.00
C VAL A 36 39.71 -10.71 -36.72
N LYS A 37 39.74 -10.73 -38.06
CA LYS A 37 38.83 -9.97 -38.92
C LYS A 37 37.60 -10.82 -39.16
N GLU A 38 36.40 -10.30 -38.78
CA GLU A 38 35.14 -10.99 -38.95
C GLU A 38 34.73 -11.07 -40.43
N GLU A 39 34.23 -12.22 -40.83
CA GLU A 39 33.73 -12.52 -42.18
C GLU A 39 32.21 -12.71 -42.12
N ALA A 40 31.50 -12.24 -43.15
CA ALA A 40 30.07 -12.45 -43.28
C ALA A 40 29.72 -13.97 -43.36
N GLY A 41 28.57 -14.37 -42.81
CA GLY A 41 28.13 -15.76 -42.82
C GLY A 41 28.66 -16.61 -41.66
N TYR A 42 29.26 -15.96 -40.65
CA TYR A 42 29.74 -16.62 -39.43
C TYR A 42 29.27 -15.89 -38.19
N TYR A 43 28.95 -16.66 -37.14
CA TYR A 43 28.86 -16.16 -35.77
C TYR A 43 30.22 -16.26 -35.07
N TYR A 44 30.51 -15.31 -34.18
CA TYR A 44 31.78 -15.20 -33.45
C TYR A 44 31.51 -15.11 -31.94
N GLY A 45 32.39 -15.73 -31.17
CA GLY A 45 32.46 -15.57 -29.72
C GLY A 45 33.86 -15.27 -29.26
N TYR A 46 34.06 -14.24 -28.48
CA TYR A 46 35.35 -13.79 -27.96
C TYR A 46 35.35 -13.93 -26.43
N GLY A 47 36.43 -14.51 -25.91
CA GLY A 47 36.72 -14.59 -24.48
C GLY A 47 38.07 -14.00 -24.17
N LYS A 48 38.17 -13.27 -23.07
CA LYS A 48 39.39 -12.75 -22.49
C LYS A 48 39.30 -12.88 -20.98
N ALA A 49 40.33 -13.51 -20.38
CA ALA A 49 40.38 -13.72 -18.93
C ALA A 49 41.85 -13.86 -18.48
N ASP A 50 42.04 -14.05 -17.16
CA ASP A 50 43.35 -14.24 -16.55
C ASP A 50 43.85 -15.70 -16.65
N SER A 51 42.97 -16.63 -17.03
CA SER A 51 43.32 -18.02 -17.34
C SER A 51 42.86 -18.45 -18.73
N ASN A 52 43.52 -19.46 -19.30
CA ASN A 52 43.17 -20.02 -20.60
C ASN A 52 41.81 -20.71 -20.59
N GLU A 53 41.52 -21.45 -19.52
CA GLU A 53 40.26 -22.20 -19.35
C GLU A 53 39.08 -21.23 -19.28
N GLU A 54 39.22 -20.16 -18.53
CA GLU A 54 38.17 -19.13 -18.38
C GLU A 54 37.97 -18.35 -19.70
N ALA A 55 39.07 -17.99 -20.39
CA ALA A 55 38.97 -17.30 -21.67
C ALA A 55 38.32 -18.18 -22.75
N ASP A 56 38.64 -19.48 -22.78
CA ASP A 56 38.02 -20.47 -23.65
C ASP A 56 36.53 -20.61 -23.40
N PHE A 57 36.15 -20.71 -22.11
CA PHE A 57 34.78 -20.83 -21.66
C PHE A 57 33.93 -19.59 -22.03
N ILE A 58 34.42 -18.39 -21.71
CA ILE A 58 33.78 -17.11 -22.07
C ILE A 58 33.58 -17.01 -23.59
N ALA A 59 34.57 -17.41 -24.39
CA ALA A 59 34.47 -17.35 -25.85
C ALA A 59 33.36 -18.29 -26.38
N LYS A 60 33.25 -19.51 -25.82
CA LYS A 60 32.21 -20.46 -26.18
C LYS A 60 30.82 -19.95 -25.84
N LYS A 61 30.65 -19.44 -24.62
CA LYS A 61 29.37 -18.86 -24.15
C LYS A 61 28.94 -17.71 -25.05
N ASN A 62 29.83 -16.75 -25.29
CA ASN A 62 29.55 -15.60 -26.14
C ASN A 62 29.20 -15.99 -27.59
N LEU A 63 29.80 -17.07 -28.14
CA LEU A 63 29.41 -17.56 -29.45
C LEU A 63 27.96 -18.02 -29.50
N VAL A 64 27.50 -18.78 -28.49
CA VAL A 64 26.13 -19.27 -28.39
C VAL A 64 25.16 -18.13 -28.24
N GLU A 65 25.43 -17.22 -27.30
CA GLU A 65 24.57 -16.07 -27.02
C GLU A 65 24.42 -15.13 -28.21
N ASN A 66 25.53 -14.86 -28.93
CA ASN A 66 25.53 -14.04 -30.15
C ASN A 66 24.72 -14.71 -31.28
N ALA A 67 24.87 -16.01 -31.47
CA ALA A 67 24.17 -16.74 -32.53
C ALA A 67 22.64 -16.80 -32.22
N LEU A 68 22.24 -17.07 -30.98
CA LEU A 68 20.82 -17.08 -30.57
C LEU A 68 20.22 -15.69 -30.63
N SER A 69 20.95 -14.65 -30.18
CA SER A 69 20.51 -13.25 -30.27
C SER A 69 20.28 -12.82 -31.72
N ALA A 70 21.17 -13.19 -32.62
CA ALA A 70 21.00 -12.91 -34.05
C ALA A 70 19.77 -13.60 -34.65
N MET A 71 19.51 -14.83 -34.26
CA MET A 71 18.29 -15.56 -34.68
C MET A 71 17.02 -14.88 -34.14
N LEU A 72 17.03 -14.46 -32.88
CA LEU A 72 15.91 -13.79 -32.25
C LEU A 72 15.63 -12.43 -32.90
N HIS A 73 16.67 -11.60 -33.09
CA HIS A 73 16.52 -10.29 -33.72
C HIS A 73 16.11 -10.36 -35.21
N ALA A 74 16.31 -11.48 -35.86
CA ALA A 74 15.78 -11.71 -37.21
C ALA A 74 14.24 -11.78 -37.24
N THR A 75 13.60 -12.14 -36.10
CA THR A 75 12.14 -12.26 -35.96
C THR A 75 11.55 -11.17 -35.09
N ASP A 76 12.31 -10.67 -34.12
CA ASP A 76 11.92 -9.60 -33.18
C ASP A 76 13.12 -8.64 -32.97
N PRO A 77 13.23 -7.59 -33.77
CA PRO A 77 14.36 -6.65 -33.70
C PRO A 77 14.51 -5.88 -32.38
N GLU A 78 13.41 -5.76 -31.62
CA GLU A 78 13.36 -5.06 -30.33
C GLU A 78 13.64 -5.98 -29.14
N ALA A 79 13.82 -7.29 -29.38
CA ALA A 79 14.06 -8.24 -28.31
C ALA A 79 15.40 -7.97 -27.61
N GLU A 80 15.46 -8.27 -26.32
CA GLU A 80 16.72 -8.26 -25.57
C GLU A 80 17.67 -9.37 -26.06
N ASN A 81 18.97 -9.18 -25.85
CA ASN A 81 19.95 -10.21 -26.18
C ASN A 81 19.73 -11.47 -25.35
N VAL A 82 19.94 -12.61 -25.98
CA VAL A 82 19.81 -13.92 -25.34
C VAL A 82 20.99 -14.15 -24.40
N SER A 83 20.69 -14.64 -23.19
CA SER A 83 21.68 -15.19 -22.27
C SER A 83 21.38 -16.64 -21.98
N VAL A 84 22.40 -17.47 -21.82
CA VAL A 84 22.26 -18.92 -21.53
C VAL A 84 23.09 -19.32 -20.32
N THR A 85 22.74 -20.45 -19.68
CA THR A 85 23.59 -21.01 -18.64
C THR A 85 24.86 -21.64 -19.25
N ASP A 86 25.86 -21.80 -18.41
CA ASP A 86 27.16 -22.32 -18.80
C ASP A 86 27.07 -23.75 -19.37
N GLU A 87 26.27 -24.61 -18.76
CA GLU A 87 26.00 -25.98 -19.21
C GLU A 87 25.35 -25.98 -20.60
N VAL A 88 24.41 -25.09 -20.84
CA VAL A 88 23.72 -24.94 -22.13
C VAL A 88 24.65 -24.50 -23.24
N ALA A 89 25.55 -23.54 -22.93
CA ALA A 89 26.56 -23.12 -23.89
C ALA A 89 27.49 -24.28 -24.30
N LEU A 90 28.00 -25.02 -23.33
CA LEU A 90 28.87 -26.18 -23.58
C LEU A 90 28.13 -27.30 -24.34
N ALA A 91 26.85 -27.57 -24.01
CA ALA A 91 26.06 -28.59 -24.70
C ALA A 91 25.84 -28.30 -26.20
N ARG A 92 25.76 -27.01 -26.59
CA ARG A 92 25.58 -26.62 -28.00
C ARG A 92 26.84 -26.66 -28.81
N ILE A 93 28.01 -26.40 -28.23
CA ILE A 93 29.30 -26.28 -28.92
C ILE A 93 30.12 -27.57 -28.84
N GLY A 94 29.99 -28.34 -27.74
CA GLY A 94 30.74 -29.55 -27.51
C GLY A 94 32.26 -29.33 -27.56
N ASP A 95 32.96 -30.24 -28.23
CA ASP A 95 34.44 -30.25 -28.38
C ASP A 95 34.96 -29.36 -29.55
N MET A 96 34.21 -28.27 -29.88
CA MET A 96 34.65 -27.35 -30.92
C MET A 96 36.03 -26.79 -30.59
N LYS A 97 36.91 -26.75 -31.60
CA LYS A 97 38.23 -26.14 -31.47
C LYS A 97 38.17 -24.63 -31.67
N SER A 98 38.97 -23.89 -30.92
CA SER A 98 39.09 -22.45 -31.07
C SER A 98 39.60 -22.10 -32.49
N PHE A 99 39.03 -21.02 -33.07
CA PHE A 99 39.40 -20.50 -34.36
C PHE A 99 40.70 -19.70 -34.29
N ALA A 100 40.87 -18.90 -33.24
CA ALA A 100 42.07 -18.14 -32.99
C ALA A 100 42.34 -17.99 -31.49
N GLN A 101 43.62 -17.92 -31.12
CA GLN A 101 44.04 -17.76 -29.73
C GLN A 101 45.27 -16.86 -29.66
N SER A 102 45.38 -16.03 -28.63
CA SER A 102 46.57 -15.23 -28.35
C SER A 102 47.73 -16.14 -27.92
N LYS A 103 49.00 -15.66 -28.06
CA LYS A 103 50.21 -16.44 -27.73
C LYS A 103 50.24 -16.94 -26.27
N ASN A 104 49.62 -16.19 -25.38
CA ASN A 104 49.51 -16.56 -23.96
C ASN A 104 48.21 -17.30 -23.61
N GLY A 105 47.31 -17.54 -24.59
CA GLY A 105 46.02 -18.21 -24.39
C GLY A 105 44.96 -17.40 -23.66
N LEU A 106 45.25 -16.19 -23.19
CA LEU A 106 44.34 -15.37 -22.39
C LEU A 106 43.26 -14.64 -23.22
N SER A 107 43.32 -14.78 -24.55
CA SER A 107 42.26 -14.31 -25.46
C SER A 107 41.99 -15.39 -26.49
N VAL A 108 40.73 -15.79 -26.61
CA VAL A 108 40.28 -16.91 -27.46
C VAL A 108 39.13 -16.44 -28.34
N CYS A 109 39.04 -16.96 -29.53
CA CYS A 109 37.94 -16.73 -30.45
C CYS A 109 37.41 -18.06 -31.00
N TYR A 110 36.11 -18.23 -30.94
CA TYR A 110 35.39 -19.29 -31.65
C TYR A 110 34.58 -18.69 -32.79
N ARG A 111 34.38 -19.45 -33.84
CA ARG A 111 33.43 -19.12 -34.91
C ARG A 111 32.77 -20.34 -35.48
N ILE A 112 31.52 -20.18 -35.95
CA ILE A 112 30.76 -21.21 -36.65
C ILE A 112 30.06 -20.59 -37.85
N ARG A 113 29.94 -21.34 -38.95
CA ARG A 113 29.13 -20.91 -40.10
C ARG A 113 27.64 -20.87 -39.74
N GLU A 114 26.92 -19.84 -40.19
CA GLU A 114 25.49 -19.69 -39.93
C GLU A 114 24.69 -20.94 -40.35
N GLY A 115 24.99 -21.54 -41.52
CA GLY A 115 24.29 -22.74 -41.97
C GLY A 115 24.59 -24.00 -41.13
N GLU A 116 25.81 -24.11 -40.59
CA GLU A 116 26.21 -25.18 -39.68
C GLU A 116 25.52 -24.99 -38.29
N TRP A 117 25.56 -23.75 -37.79
CA TRP A 117 24.83 -23.39 -36.58
C TRP A 117 23.33 -23.73 -36.69
N ALA A 118 22.67 -23.28 -37.77
CA ALA A 118 21.25 -23.53 -37.99
C ALA A 118 20.90 -25.02 -37.98
N LYS A 119 21.79 -25.88 -38.54
CA LYS A 119 21.58 -27.35 -38.49
C LYS A 119 21.73 -27.90 -37.08
N ASN A 120 22.75 -27.45 -36.35
CA ASN A 120 22.99 -27.90 -34.96
C ASN A 120 21.88 -27.44 -34.05
N GLU A 121 21.46 -26.17 -34.16
CA GLU A 121 20.38 -25.57 -33.37
C GLU A 121 19.03 -26.28 -33.61
N LYS A 122 18.72 -26.62 -34.85
CA LYS A 122 17.54 -27.41 -35.17
C LYS A 122 17.53 -28.78 -34.48
N ALA A 123 18.67 -29.44 -34.42
CA ALA A 123 18.79 -30.72 -33.71
C ALA A 123 18.64 -30.55 -32.20
N TYR A 124 19.20 -29.47 -31.66
CA TYR A 124 19.08 -29.13 -30.25
C TYR A 124 17.62 -28.82 -29.88
N GLN A 125 16.94 -27.97 -30.63
CA GLN A 125 15.54 -27.63 -30.45
C GLN A 125 14.63 -28.86 -30.54
N GLU A 126 14.92 -29.82 -31.44
CA GLU A 126 14.16 -31.06 -31.52
C GLU A 126 14.33 -31.91 -30.25
N SER A 127 15.53 -31.94 -29.66
CA SER A 127 15.77 -32.58 -28.36
C SER A 127 14.98 -31.90 -27.23
N LEU A 128 14.97 -30.55 -27.18
CA LEU A 128 14.15 -29.81 -26.21
C LEU A 128 12.66 -30.08 -26.39
N ARG A 129 12.14 -30.12 -27.63
CA ARG A 129 10.74 -30.43 -27.88
C ARG A 129 10.37 -31.83 -27.35
N LYS A 130 11.24 -32.83 -27.53
CA LYS A 130 11.00 -34.18 -26.99
C LYS A 130 10.89 -34.19 -25.47
N THR A 131 11.66 -33.31 -24.79
CA THR A 131 11.61 -33.18 -23.33
C THR A 131 10.41 -32.36 -22.87
N LEU A 132 10.07 -31.26 -23.57
CA LEU A 132 9.05 -30.30 -23.12
C LEU A 132 7.64 -30.66 -23.58
N ASN A 133 7.44 -31.33 -24.74
CA ASN A 133 6.12 -31.67 -25.24
C ASN A 133 5.26 -32.52 -24.25
N PRO A 134 5.79 -33.54 -23.57
CA PRO A 134 5.01 -34.26 -22.56
C PRO A 134 4.52 -33.38 -21.43
N LYS A 135 5.38 -32.43 -20.94
CA LYS A 135 5.02 -31.45 -19.91
C LYS A 135 3.96 -30.48 -20.43
N TYR A 136 4.12 -30.00 -21.66
CA TYR A 136 3.11 -29.15 -22.30
C TYR A 136 1.76 -29.85 -22.44
N GLN A 137 1.74 -31.12 -22.84
CA GLN A 137 0.49 -31.89 -22.92
C GLN A 137 -0.17 -32.06 -21.55
N ALA A 138 0.61 -32.32 -20.50
CA ALA A 138 0.11 -32.36 -19.13
C ALA A 138 -0.48 -31.03 -18.71
N LEU A 139 0.22 -29.91 -18.97
CA LEU A 139 -0.27 -28.55 -18.73
C LEU A 139 -1.59 -28.28 -19.46
N ALA A 140 -1.71 -28.68 -20.72
CA ALA A 140 -2.87 -28.42 -21.57
C ALA A 140 -4.08 -29.34 -21.26
N SER A 141 -3.86 -30.53 -20.72
CA SER A 141 -4.92 -31.53 -20.49
C SER A 141 -5.90 -31.20 -19.37
N GLY A 142 -5.62 -30.19 -18.57
CA GLY A 142 -6.43 -29.81 -17.40
C GLY A 142 -5.85 -30.36 -16.09
N GLY A 143 -6.63 -30.29 -15.01
CA GLY A 143 -6.21 -30.72 -13.68
C GLY A 143 -6.16 -29.59 -12.67
N ASN A 144 -5.50 -29.82 -11.53
CA ASN A 144 -5.34 -28.82 -10.48
C ASN A 144 -4.56 -27.61 -10.99
N ALA A 145 -5.03 -26.39 -10.67
CA ALA A 145 -4.42 -25.15 -11.15
C ALA A 145 -2.98 -24.99 -10.66
N ALA A 146 -2.68 -25.34 -9.40
CA ALA A 146 -1.34 -25.24 -8.83
C ALA A 146 -0.33 -26.15 -9.54
N ASP A 147 -0.69 -27.41 -9.82
CA ASP A 147 0.17 -28.35 -10.54
C ASP A 147 0.44 -27.88 -11.97
N ARG A 148 -0.59 -27.33 -12.61
CA ARG A 148 -0.47 -26.76 -13.96
C ARG A 148 0.46 -25.54 -13.98
N ILE A 149 0.34 -24.64 -13.00
CA ILE A 149 1.22 -23.48 -12.85
C ILE A 149 2.66 -23.94 -12.61
N ALA A 150 2.88 -24.90 -11.71
CA ALA A 150 4.21 -25.47 -11.48
C ALA A 150 4.83 -26.05 -12.77
N THR A 151 4.03 -26.81 -13.53
CA THR A 151 4.45 -27.36 -14.83
C THR A 151 4.78 -26.25 -15.85
N ALA A 152 3.98 -25.19 -15.88
CA ALA A 152 4.24 -24.02 -16.75
C ALA A 152 5.54 -23.34 -16.38
N ILE A 153 5.79 -23.11 -15.08
CA ILE A 153 7.04 -22.53 -14.57
C ILE A 153 8.23 -23.39 -14.98
N GLU A 154 8.15 -24.72 -14.83
CA GLU A 154 9.22 -25.62 -15.28
C GLU A 154 9.52 -25.48 -16.79
N ILE A 155 8.49 -25.46 -17.63
CA ILE A 155 8.65 -25.29 -19.08
C ILE A 155 9.32 -23.95 -19.37
N MET A 156 8.82 -22.86 -18.78
CA MET A 156 9.32 -21.51 -19.02
C MET A 156 10.75 -21.34 -18.51
N THR A 157 11.10 -21.94 -17.36
CA THR A 157 12.45 -21.95 -16.81
C THR A 157 13.41 -22.64 -17.79
N VAL A 158 13.07 -23.82 -18.29
CA VAL A 158 13.89 -24.53 -19.27
C VAL A 158 14.06 -23.70 -20.55
N LEU A 159 13.00 -23.07 -21.04
CA LEU A 159 13.07 -22.20 -22.22
C LEU A 159 14.00 -21.00 -21.98
N ALA A 160 13.88 -20.34 -20.83
CA ALA A 160 14.70 -19.17 -20.47
C ALA A 160 16.19 -19.57 -20.32
N GLU A 161 16.50 -20.62 -19.57
CA GLU A 161 17.85 -21.11 -19.33
C GLU A 161 18.55 -21.53 -20.64
N ASN A 162 17.77 -22.00 -21.61
CA ASN A 162 18.28 -22.41 -22.93
C ASN A 162 18.28 -21.29 -23.96
N GLY A 163 17.83 -20.07 -23.62
CA GLY A 163 17.73 -18.96 -24.59
C GLY A 163 16.66 -19.19 -25.67
N GLU A 164 15.69 -20.07 -25.42
CA GLU A 164 14.70 -20.53 -26.40
C GLU A 164 13.32 -19.87 -26.25
N THR A 165 13.17 -18.94 -25.32
CA THR A 165 11.85 -18.33 -25.02
C THR A 165 11.20 -17.70 -26.26
N GLY A 166 11.98 -17.00 -27.08
CA GLY A 166 11.51 -16.39 -28.32
C GLY A 166 11.82 -17.20 -29.59
N LEU A 167 12.37 -18.41 -29.47
CA LEU A 167 12.88 -19.18 -30.60
C LEU A 167 12.20 -20.55 -30.74
N LEU A 168 11.95 -21.27 -29.63
CA LEU A 168 11.40 -22.62 -29.70
C LEU A 168 9.92 -22.61 -30.08
N THR A 169 9.62 -23.15 -31.26
CA THR A 169 8.23 -23.32 -31.74
C THR A 169 7.65 -24.67 -31.28
N MET A 170 6.31 -24.76 -31.27
CA MET A 170 5.59 -25.98 -30.90
C MET A 170 5.95 -27.20 -31.77
N GLN A 171 6.22 -26.94 -33.03
CA GLN A 171 6.64 -27.95 -34.03
C GLN A 171 7.64 -27.29 -34.99
N GLU A 172 8.51 -28.07 -35.63
CA GLU A 172 9.56 -27.62 -36.53
C GLU A 172 9.07 -26.64 -37.63
N LYS A 173 7.88 -26.87 -38.15
CA LYS A 173 7.28 -26.04 -39.22
C LYS A 173 6.23 -25.04 -38.72
N SER A 174 6.08 -24.91 -37.42
CA SER A 174 5.14 -23.97 -36.81
C SER A 174 5.78 -22.60 -36.62
N THR A 175 4.98 -21.57 -36.68
CA THR A 175 5.38 -20.21 -36.24
C THR A 175 4.96 -19.93 -34.81
N GLU A 176 4.22 -20.86 -34.16
CA GLU A 176 3.72 -20.68 -32.81
C GLU A 176 4.81 -21.02 -31.79
N LEU A 177 5.22 -20.03 -31.01
CA LEU A 177 6.19 -20.17 -29.92
C LEU A 177 5.58 -20.98 -28.75
N MET A 178 6.38 -21.90 -28.21
CA MET A 178 5.98 -22.69 -27.03
C MET A 178 5.72 -21.80 -25.81
N SER A 179 6.56 -20.80 -25.57
CA SER A 179 6.38 -19.82 -24.51
C SER A 179 5.01 -19.13 -24.57
N ARG A 180 4.61 -18.65 -25.75
CA ARG A 180 3.32 -17.97 -25.95
C ARG A 180 2.13 -18.88 -25.69
N LYS A 181 2.24 -20.18 -26.04
CA LYS A 181 1.20 -21.16 -25.72
C LYS A 181 1.11 -21.45 -24.23
N VAL A 182 2.24 -21.55 -23.55
CA VAL A 182 2.27 -21.70 -22.08
C VAL A 182 1.67 -20.46 -21.40
N GLU A 183 2.09 -19.26 -21.80
CA GLU A 183 1.54 -17.99 -21.30
C GLU A 183 0.02 -17.89 -21.48
N ALA A 184 -0.51 -18.29 -22.65
CA ALA A 184 -1.95 -18.27 -22.89
C ALA A 184 -2.71 -19.24 -21.97
N ILE A 185 -2.15 -20.42 -21.67
CA ILE A 185 -2.74 -21.35 -20.72
C ILE A 185 -2.68 -20.76 -19.30
N CYS A 186 -1.56 -20.18 -18.88
CA CYS A 186 -1.41 -19.53 -17.59
C CYS A 186 -2.43 -18.38 -17.42
N SER A 187 -2.59 -17.54 -18.43
CA SER A 187 -3.60 -16.47 -18.42
C SER A 187 -5.01 -17.03 -18.24
N SER A 188 -5.35 -18.11 -18.93
CA SER A 188 -6.66 -18.79 -18.75
C SER A 188 -6.82 -19.40 -17.36
N ILE A 189 -5.74 -19.89 -16.73
CA ILE A 189 -5.77 -20.37 -15.35
C ILE A 189 -6.01 -19.19 -14.41
N ALA A 190 -5.24 -18.09 -14.55
CA ALA A 190 -5.37 -16.89 -13.74
C ALA A 190 -6.79 -16.30 -13.82
N ASP A 191 -7.35 -16.23 -15.01
CA ASP A 191 -8.74 -15.76 -15.22
C ASP A 191 -9.79 -16.59 -14.49
N ASN A 192 -9.48 -17.84 -14.16
CA ASN A 192 -10.39 -18.73 -13.42
C ASN A 192 -10.16 -18.72 -11.91
N ILE A 193 -9.15 -18.02 -11.40
CA ILE A 193 -8.85 -17.92 -9.98
C ILE A 193 -9.56 -16.70 -9.39
N VAL A 194 -10.30 -16.90 -8.31
CA VAL A 194 -10.95 -15.89 -7.50
C VAL A 194 -10.26 -15.86 -6.14
N LEU A 195 -9.56 -14.77 -5.86
CA LEU A 195 -8.94 -14.53 -4.56
C LEU A 195 -9.88 -13.76 -3.65
N THR A 196 -9.88 -14.10 -2.36
CA THR A 196 -10.63 -13.38 -1.33
C THR A 196 -9.80 -13.20 -0.07
N ILE A 197 -10.07 -12.11 0.66
CA ILE A 197 -9.53 -11.80 1.97
C ILE A 197 -10.69 -11.87 2.96
N GLY A 198 -10.53 -12.61 4.05
CA GLY A 198 -11.59 -12.81 5.04
C GLY A 198 -11.97 -11.52 5.77
N GLN A 199 -10.96 -10.76 6.23
CA GLN A 199 -11.11 -9.37 6.66
C GLN A 199 -10.42 -8.50 5.64
N LYS A 200 -11.20 -7.74 4.88
CA LYS A 200 -10.66 -6.97 3.75
C LYS A 200 -10.07 -5.63 4.17
N ASP A 201 -10.70 -4.94 5.12
CA ASP A 201 -10.29 -3.62 5.57
C ASP A 201 -10.50 -3.52 7.09
N GLY A 202 -9.69 -2.73 7.79
CA GLY A 202 -9.86 -2.44 9.21
C GLY A 202 -8.61 -2.59 10.08
N PHE A 203 -8.82 -2.74 11.38
CA PHE A 203 -7.73 -2.88 12.34
C PHE A 203 -7.20 -4.31 12.38
N ILE A 204 -5.87 -4.44 12.38
CA ILE A 204 -5.15 -5.68 12.63
C ILE A 204 -4.11 -5.45 13.73
N ASN A 205 -3.74 -6.49 14.42
CA ASN A 205 -2.76 -6.45 15.51
C ASN A 205 -1.79 -7.65 15.43
N SER A 206 -0.80 -7.68 16.29
CA SER A 206 0.25 -8.71 16.33
C SER A 206 -0.24 -10.17 16.49
N THR A 207 -1.51 -10.36 16.85
CA THR A 207 -2.14 -11.70 16.93
C THR A 207 -3.04 -12.03 15.74
N THR A 208 -3.21 -11.09 14.81
CA THR A 208 -4.11 -11.27 13.67
C THR A 208 -3.49 -12.19 12.63
N GLN A 209 -4.23 -13.20 12.22
CA GLN A 209 -3.95 -14.00 11.05
C GLN A 209 -4.99 -13.67 9.98
N ILE A 210 -4.54 -13.06 8.89
CA ILE A 210 -5.44 -12.70 7.78
C ILE A 210 -5.73 -13.95 6.99
N LYS A 211 -6.97 -14.44 7.08
CA LYS A 211 -7.41 -15.55 6.25
C LYS A 211 -7.53 -15.09 4.80
N VAL A 212 -6.90 -15.83 3.89
CA VAL A 212 -7.01 -15.63 2.43
C VAL A 212 -7.50 -16.92 1.78
N SER A 213 -8.18 -16.82 0.66
CA SER A 213 -8.68 -17.99 -0.05
C SER A 213 -8.53 -17.83 -1.56
N ALA A 214 -8.21 -18.94 -2.24
CA ALA A 214 -8.20 -19.08 -3.68
C ALA A 214 -9.22 -20.14 -4.12
N LYS A 215 -10.17 -19.75 -4.96
CA LYS A 215 -11.22 -20.63 -5.49
C LYS A 215 -11.31 -20.52 -7.00
N ASP A 216 -11.80 -21.55 -7.65
CA ASP A 216 -12.22 -21.44 -9.05
C ASP A 216 -13.54 -20.64 -9.17
N LYS A 217 -13.93 -20.27 -10.38
CA LYS A 217 -15.20 -19.56 -10.65
C LYS A 217 -16.44 -20.37 -10.27
N SER A 218 -16.31 -21.67 -10.05
CA SER A 218 -17.39 -22.53 -9.56
C SER A 218 -17.45 -22.59 -8.03
N GLY A 219 -16.51 -21.93 -7.33
CA GLY A 219 -16.44 -21.85 -5.87
C GLY A 219 -15.65 -22.99 -5.21
N ASN A 220 -15.01 -23.89 -5.98
CA ASN A 220 -14.17 -24.94 -5.42
C ASN A 220 -12.82 -24.39 -5.01
N GLY A 221 -12.32 -24.82 -3.85
CA GLY A 221 -10.99 -24.43 -3.36
C GLY A 221 -9.87 -24.97 -4.26
N ILE A 222 -8.84 -24.15 -4.48
CA ILE A 222 -7.64 -24.53 -5.23
C ILE A 222 -6.53 -24.83 -4.23
N ALA A 223 -6.20 -26.11 -4.08
CA ALA A 223 -5.16 -26.59 -3.16
C ALA A 223 -3.75 -26.39 -3.75
N GLY A 224 -2.77 -26.13 -2.87
CA GLY A 224 -1.36 -26.06 -3.24
C GLY A 224 -0.95 -24.82 -4.02
N LEU A 225 -1.86 -23.84 -4.18
CA LEU A 225 -1.57 -22.61 -4.89
C LEU A 225 -0.69 -21.69 -4.04
N GLN A 226 0.40 -21.20 -4.61
CA GLN A 226 1.23 -20.18 -3.97
C GLN A 226 0.64 -18.81 -4.20
N LEU A 227 0.49 -18.06 -3.11
CA LEU A 227 -0.02 -16.70 -3.08
C LEU A 227 1.06 -15.78 -2.50
N LYS A 228 1.33 -14.70 -3.19
CA LYS A 228 2.20 -13.62 -2.70
C LYS A 228 1.34 -12.57 -2.01
N ALA A 229 1.61 -12.33 -0.74
CA ALA A 229 1.01 -11.29 0.07
C ALA A 229 2.05 -10.18 0.29
N VAL A 230 1.65 -8.94 0.08
CA VAL A 230 2.52 -7.78 0.21
C VAL A 230 1.84 -6.74 1.09
N PHE A 231 2.56 -6.27 2.12
CA PHE A 231 2.21 -5.08 2.89
C PHE A 231 3.13 -3.95 2.46
N GLU A 232 2.57 -2.79 2.18
CA GLU A 232 3.32 -1.61 1.76
C GLU A 232 2.69 -0.32 2.28
N GLN A 233 3.45 0.76 2.28
CA GLN A 233 2.93 2.09 2.65
C GLN A 233 1.95 2.57 1.59
N PRO A 234 0.69 2.93 1.97
CA PRO A 234 -0.25 3.52 1.04
C PRO A 234 0.08 4.99 0.78
N TYR A 235 -0.34 5.50 -0.36
CA TYR A 235 -0.44 6.93 -0.56
C TYR A 235 -1.71 7.45 0.12
N LEU A 236 -1.55 8.36 1.10
CA LEU A 236 -2.64 9.10 1.73
C LEU A 236 -2.56 10.56 1.32
N ALA A 237 -3.71 11.24 1.26
CA ALA A 237 -3.78 12.68 0.96
C ALA A 237 -3.09 13.53 2.06
N ILE A 238 -3.01 12.98 3.28
CA ILE A 238 -2.30 13.56 4.40
C ILE A 238 -1.10 12.67 4.71
N SER A 239 0.07 13.27 4.88
CA SER A 239 1.28 12.53 5.25
C SER A 239 1.12 11.95 6.66
N VAL A 240 1.11 10.62 6.74
CA VAL A 240 1.00 9.86 7.99
C VAL A 240 2.35 9.23 8.29
N GLY A 241 3.08 9.80 9.25
CA GLY A 241 4.43 9.38 9.61
C GLY A 241 5.52 9.94 8.69
N GLU A 242 6.74 10.07 9.21
CA GLU A 242 7.87 10.71 8.51
C GLU A 242 8.72 9.71 7.71
N ASP A 243 8.70 8.40 8.05
CA ASP A 243 9.57 7.38 7.45
C ASP A 243 8.83 6.53 6.43
N GLU A 244 9.50 6.21 5.31
CA GLU A 244 9.01 5.23 4.34
C GLU A 244 9.04 3.82 4.98
N LEU A 245 7.91 3.08 4.86
CA LEU A 245 7.86 1.68 5.26
C LEU A 245 8.52 0.80 4.20
N ALA A 246 9.38 -0.11 4.63
CA ALA A 246 9.88 -1.16 3.77
C ALA A 246 8.72 -2.08 3.34
N GLU A 247 8.79 -2.64 2.12
CA GLU A 247 7.82 -3.63 1.66
C GLU A 247 8.00 -4.94 2.46
N CYS A 248 6.92 -5.43 3.09
CA CYS A 248 6.91 -6.76 3.74
C CYS A 248 6.22 -7.78 2.83
N VAL A 249 6.97 -8.80 2.41
CA VAL A 249 6.49 -9.83 1.48
C VAL A 249 6.41 -11.19 2.17
N SER A 250 5.26 -11.84 2.05
CA SER A 250 5.04 -13.22 2.49
C SER A 250 4.53 -14.07 1.35
N VAL A 251 4.98 -15.33 1.29
CA VAL A 251 4.42 -16.32 0.37
C VAL A 251 3.74 -17.42 1.18
N VAL A 252 2.46 -17.63 0.90
CA VAL A 252 1.66 -18.66 1.58
C VAL A 252 1.11 -19.65 0.58
N THR A 253 0.87 -20.90 1.03
CA THR A 253 0.34 -21.97 0.18
C THR A 253 -1.05 -22.36 0.67
N THR A 254 -1.99 -22.46 -0.25
CA THR A 254 -3.37 -22.83 0.07
C THR A 254 -3.50 -24.32 0.45
N ASP A 255 -4.35 -24.59 1.43
CA ASP A 255 -4.73 -25.93 1.87
C ASP A 255 -5.73 -26.62 0.90
N ASN A 256 -6.21 -27.80 1.28
CA ASN A 256 -7.18 -28.58 0.48
C ASN A 256 -8.54 -27.90 0.27
N LYS A 257 -8.84 -26.81 1.00
CA LYS A 257 -10.04 -26.00 0.85
C LYS A 257 -9.79 -24.72 0.05
N GLY A 258 -8.55 -24.51 -0.36
CA GLY A 258 -8.08 -23.29 -1.00
C GLY A 258 -7.83 -22.15 -0.01
N ASP A 259 -7.71 -22.42 1.29
CA ASP A 259 -7.49 -21.43 2.33
C ASP A 259 -6.00 -21.34 2.72
N ALA A 260 -5.55 -20.15 3.08
CA ALA A 260 -4.25 -19.92 3.69
C ALA A 260 -4.35 -18.77 4.72
N PHE A 261 -3.30 -18.57 5.52
CA PHE A 261 -3.23 -17.51 6.51
C PHE A 261 -1.95 -16.70 6.32
N VAL A 262 -2.10 -15.39 6.26
CA VAL A 262 -1.00 -14.42 6.21
C VAL A 262 -0.84 -13.82 7.61
N GLU A 263 0.37 -13.86 8.12
CA GLU A 263 0.69 -13.29 9.43
C GLU A 263 0.83 -11.76 9.34
N TYR A 264 0.51 -11.10 10.44
CA TYR A 264 0.76 -9.67 10.64
C TYR A 264 2.26 -9.36 10.47
N PRO A 265 2.64 -8.26 9.83
CA PRO A 265 4.03 -7.85 9.76
C PRO A 265 4.53 -7.44 11.16
N VAL A 266 5.48 -8.19 11.71
CA VAL A 266 5.94 -8.06 13.12
C VAL A 266 6.99 -6.98 13.36
N ASP A 267 7.46 -6.27 12.34
CA ASP A 267 8.46 -5.23 12.49
C ASP A 267 7.86 -3.99 13.20
N GLU A 268 8.61 -3.45 14.16
CA GLU A 268 8.19 -2.28 14.97
C GLU A 268 7.80 -1.06 14.09
N GLU A 269 8.38 -0.95 12.89
CA GLU A 269 8.06 0.12 11.95
C GLU A 269 6.61 0.11 11.43
N TYR A 270 5.93 -1.05 11.49
CA TYR A 270 4.52 -1.18 11.11
C TYR A 270 3.55 -0.79 12.24
N LYS A 271 4.03 -0.66 13.47
CA LYS A 271 3.19 -0.36 14.62
C LYS A 271 2.58 1.03 14.52
N ASN A 272 1.26 1.11 14.73
CA ASN A 272 0.45 2.32 14.59
C ASN A 272 0.55 2.96 13.19
N ARG A 273 0.72 2.13 12.16
CA ARG A 273 0.79 2.57 10.76
C ARG A 273 -0.35 1.99 9.93
N VAL A 274 -0.71 2.75 8.92
CA VAL A 274 -1.64 2.31 7.88
C VAL A 274 -0.85 1.61 6.80
N VAL A 275 -1.36 0.46 6.34
CA VAL A 275 -0.76 -0.32 5.28
C VAL A 275 -1.78 -0.67 4.21
N SER A 276 -1.35 -0.69 2.96
CA SER A 276 -2.04 -1.39 1.89
C SER A 276 -1.59 -2.85 1.89
N PHE A 277 -2.52 -3.74 1.63
CA PHE A 277 -2.29 -5.17 1.50
C PHE A 277 -2.70 -5.60 0.10
N SER A 278 -1.84 -6.31 -0.59
CA SER A 278 -2.17 -6.94 -1.86
C SER A 278 -1.91 -8.44 -1.80
N LEU A 279 -2.82 -9.22 -2.37
CA LEU A 279 -2.70 -10.66 -2.52
C LEU A 279 -2.80 -11.01 -3.99
N THR A 280 -1.79 -11.69 -4.50
CA THR A 280 -1.70 -12.09 -5.91
C THR A 280 -1.36 -13.57 -6.04
N THR A 281 -1.74 -14.17 -7.16
CA THR A 281 -1.18 -15.47 -7.57
C THR A 281 0.22 -15.28 -8.13
N THR A 282 1.11 -16.25 -7.91
CA THR A 282 2.49 -16.21 -8.41
C THR A 282 2.68 -17.21 -9.53
N PHE A 283 2.88 -16.71 -10.74
CA PHE A 283 3.23 -17.48 -11.95
C PHE A 283 4.72 -17.33 -12.30
N SER A 284 5.46 -16.48 -11.59
CA SER A 284 6.85 -16.19 -11.88
C SER A 284 7.79 -16.64 -10.75
N LEU A 285 8.94 -17.18 -11.13
CA LEU A 285 10.08 -17.36 -10.21
C LEU A 285 11.05 -16.21 -10.49
N ALA A 286 11.24 -15.35 -9.49
CA ALA A 286 11.90 -14.03 -9.49
C ALA A 286 12.87 -13.68 -10.65
N ASP A 287 13.93 -14.46 -10.89
CA ASP A 287 15.01 -14.03 -11.79
C ASP A 287 15.01 -14.69 -13.18
N LYS A 288 14.14 -15.68 -13.42
CA LYS A 288 14.19 -16.53 -14.63
C LYS A 288 12.91 -16.48 -15.47
N THR A 289 12.02 -15.53 -15.19
CA THR A 289 10.68 -15.52 -15.78
C THR A 289 10.57 -14.53 -16.92
N THR A 290 9.87 -14.91 -17.97
CA THR A 290 9.59 -14.05 -19.12
C THR A 290 8.72 -12.85 -18.72
N SER A 291 8.82 -11.77 -19.50
CA SER A 291 7.92 -10.61 -19.36
C SER A 291 6.44 -11.01 -19.48
N GLY A 292 6.13 -12.02 -20.31
CA GLY A 292 4.77 -12.54 -20.45
C GLY A 292 4.24 -13.21 -19.20
N MET A 293 5.05 -14.05 -18.52
CA MET A 293 4.65 -14.66 -17.24
C MET A 293 4.50 -13.60 -16.13
N ARG A 294 5.41 -12.62 -16.04
CA ARG A 294 5.27 -11.48 -15.11
C ARG A 294 4.01 -10.67 -15.35
N ALA A 295 3.57 -10.54 -16.61
CA ALA A 295 2.32 -9.85 -16.92
C ALA A 295 1.06 -10.61 -16.46
N ILE A 296 1.16 -11.95 -16.28
CA ILE A 296 0.08 -12.79 -15.76
C ILE A 296 0.02 -12.71 -14.23
N ASP A 297 1.17 -12.50 -13.56
CA ASP A 297 1.21 -12.22 -12.14
C ASP A 297 0.31 -11.00 -11.84
N GLY A 298 -0.63 -11.16 -10.94
CA GLY A 298 -1.56 -10.09 -10.58
C GLY A 298 -2.82 -9.99 -11.45
N GLN A 299 -3.03 -10.81 -12.49
CA GLN A 299 -4.34 -10.93 -13.14
C GLN A 299 -5.40 -11.38 -12.13
N SER A 300 -5.01 -12.25 -11.18
CA SER A 300 -5.80 -12.57 -10.01
C SER A 300 -5.22 -11.81 -8.83
N CYS A 301 -5.83 -10.67 -8.49
CA CYS A 301 -5.40 -9.79 -7.42
C CYS A 301 -6.60 -9.37 -6.57
N VAL A 302 -6.38 -9.28 -5.26
CA VAL A 302 -7.32 -8.66 -4.32
C VAL A 302 -6.55 -7.79 -3.34
N ASP A 303 -7.11 -6.63 -3.00
CA ASP A 303 -6.51 -5.67 -2.09
C ASP A 303 -7.28 -5.53 -0.79
N GLY A 304 -6.55 -5.23 0.30
CA GLY A 304 -7.05 -4.87 1.61
C GLY A 304 -6.38 -3.60 2.12
N ARG A 305 -6.99 -2.99 3.15
CA ARG A 305 -6.48 -1.79 3.80
C ARG A 305 -6.50 -1.99 5.30
N PHE A 306 -5.35 -1.90 5.95
CA PHE A 306 -5.26 -2.17 7.37
C PHE A 306 -4.61 -1.02 8.13
N TYR A 307 -5.00 -0.91 9.40
CA TYR A 307 -4.30 -0.12 10.40
C TYR A 307 -3.72 -1.08 11.45
N CYS A 308 -2.41 -1.10 11.52
CA CYS A 308 -1.65 -1.97 12.42
C CYS A 308 -1.65 -1.37 13.82
N ILE A 309 -2.53 -1.84 14.71
CA ILE A 309 -2.69 -1.28 16.06
C ILE A 309 -2.93 -2.38 17.10
N ASP A 310 -2.05 -2.46 18.10
CA ASP A 310 -2.16 -3.45 19.18
C ASP A 310 -3.10 -2.98 20.30
N ASP A 311 -3.08 -1.70 20.65
CA ASP A 311 -3.97 -1.12 21.65
C ASP A 311 -4.55 0.23 21.18
N VAL A 312 -5.84 0.25 20.93
CA VAL A 312 -6.60 1.46 20.54
C VAL A 312 -6.38 2.62 21.54
N LYS A 313 -6.12 2.33 22.81
CA LYS A 313 -5.87 3.36 23.84
C LYS A 313 -4.56 4.10 23.66
N GLU A 314 -3.59 3.53 22.95
CA GLU A 314 -2.33 4.23 22.66
C GLU A 314 -2.55 5.39 21.68
N VAL A 315 -3.46 5.21 20.72
CA VAL A 315 -3.78 6.21 19.68
C VAL A 315 -4.92 7.13 20.10
N PHE A 316 -5.96 6.58 20.74
CA PHE A 316 -7.14 7.33 21.19
C PHE A 316 -7.12 7.50 22.71
N LYS A 317 -6.24 8.37 23.19
CA LYS A 317 -6.07 8.66 24.62
C LYS A 317 -7.32 9.29 25.21
N THR A 318 -7.76 8.77 26.35
CA THR A 318 -8.97 9.22 27.05
C THR A 318 -8.69 9.49 28.53
N VAL A 319 -9.54 10.32 29.14
CA VAL A 319 -9.56 10.60 30.58
C VAL A 319 -10.87 10.07 31.15
N ALA A 320 -10.79 9.25 32.19
CA ALA A 320 -11.94 8.66 32.87
C ALA A 320 -12.64 9.68 33.78
N ILE A 321 -13.95 9.82 33.61
CA ILE A 321 -14.81 10.71 34.39
C ILE A 321 -15.82 9.86 35.13
N LYS A 322 -15.80 9.96 36.46
CA LYS A 322 -16.69 9.14 37.32
C LYS A 322 -18.14 9.61 37.25
N ALA A 323 -19.05 8.67 37.41
CA ALA A 323 -20.48 8.99 37.57
C ALA A 323 -20.69 9.93 38.73
N GLY A 324 -21.64 10.86 38.60
CA GLY A 324 -21.90 11.83 39.65
C GLY A 324 -23.04 12.81 39.36
N ASN A 325 -23.28 13.68 40.34
CA ASN A 325 -24.15 14.83 40.16
C ASN A 325 -23.22 16.07 39.97
N PHE A 326 -23.46 16.79 38.92
CA PHE A 326 -22.65 17.93 38.52
C PHE A 326 -23.51 19.19 38.34
N THR A 327 -22.88 20.34 38.33
CA THR A 327 -23.52 21.60 37.94
C THR A 327 -22.88 22.06 36.64
N THR A 328 -23.65 22.26 35.59
CA THR A 328 -23.28 22.82 34.31
C THR A 328 -23.93 24.19 34.11
N GLY A 329 -23.48 24.96 33.13
CA GLY A 329 -23.91 26.33 32.90
C GLY A 329 -22.99 27.36 33.56
N ALA A 330 -23.39 28.63 33.53
CA ALA A 330 -22.57 29.72 34.04
C ALA A 330 -22.37 29.65 35.55
N ILE A 331 -21.18 29.89 36.01
CA ILE A 331 -20.83 30.06 37.42
C ILE A 331 -21.11 31.52 37.87
N ALA A 332 -21.30 31.73 39.18
CA ALA A 332 -21.67 33.02 39.70
C ALA A 332 -20.65 34.17 39.43
N THR A 333 -19.39 33.81 39.25
CA THR A 333 -18.31 34.75 38.96
C THR A 333 -18.20 35.14 37.48
N ASP A 334 -18.88 34.41 36.58
CA ASP A 334 -18.88 34.70 35.15
C ASP A 334 -19.87 35.85 34.81
N THR A 335 -19.39 37.07 34.92
CA THR A 335 -20.21 38.27 34.65
C THR A 335 -20.55 38.49 33.17
N ARG A 336 -19.98 37.69 32.28
CA ARG A 336 -20.21 37.72 30.81
C ARG A 336 -21.24 36.71 30.35
N ALA A 337 -21.71 35.83 31.24
CA ALA A 337 -22.69 34.85 30.93
C ALA A 337 -24.06 35.43 30.59
N THR A 338 -24.75 34.80 29.68
CA THR A 338 -26.11 35.15 29.27
C THR A 338 -27.16 34.26 29.96
N ALA A 339 -28.44 34.66 29.95
CA ALA A 339 -29.54 33.86 30.49
C ALA A 339 -29.64 32.48 29.83
N LYS A 340 -29.13 32.31 28.59
CA LYS A 340 -29.12 31.02 27.88
C LYS A 340 -28.16 30.00 28.51
N GLU A 341 -27.17 30.49 29.25
CA GLU A 341 -26.13 29.72 29.92
C GLU A 341 -26.49 29.40 31.39
N ALA A 342 -27.73 29.61 31.82
CA ALA A 342 -28.14 29.41 33.19
C ALA A 342 -27.68 28.07 33.78
N ALA A 343 -27.21 28.12 35.04
CA ALA A 343 -26.73 26.94 35.75
C ALA A 343 -27.83 25.89 35.92
N ARG A 344 -27.48 24.62 35.76
CA ARG A 344 -28.39 23.48 35.91
C ARG A 344 -27.68 22.30 36.58
N LYS A 345 -28.44 21.50 37.34
CA LYS A 345 -27.94 20.26 37.93
C LYS A 345 -28.17 19.11 36.95
N VAL A 346 -27.13 18.31 36.73
CA VAL A 346 -27.15 17.17 35.84
C VAL A 346 -26.60 15.92 36.53
N LYS A 347 -27.13 14.76 36.21
CA LYS A 347 -26.63 13.48 36.67
C LYS A 347 -26.05 12.73 35.48
N LEU A 348 -24.77 12.44 35.54
CA LEU A 348 -24.05 11.71 34.47
C LEU A 348 -23.59 10.32 34.94
N SER A 349 -23.64 9.35 34.04
CA SER A 349 -22.99 8.06 34.21
C SER A 349 -21.47 8.24 34.04
N ALA A 350 -20.68 7.23 34.39
CA ALA A 350 -19.25 7.24 34.11
C ALA A 350 -19.02 7.17 32.59
N TYR A 351 -18.01 7.88 32.12
CA TYR A 351 -17.56 7.91 30.72
C TYR A 351 -16.08 8.28 30.63
N GLU A 352 -15.48 8.10 29.48
CA GLU A 352 -14.15 8.60 29.21
C GLU A 352 -14.21 9.64 28.09
N MET A 353 -13.55 10.79 28.26
CA MET A 353 -13.45 11.84 27.25
C MET A 353 -12.10 11.77 26.55
N SER A 354 -12.07 11.88 25.23
CA SER A 354 -10.80 11.97 24.50
C SER A 354 -9.99 13.21 24.93
N VAL A 355 -8.69 13.04 25.08
CA VAL A 355 -7.77 14.11 25.53
C VAL A 355 -7.80 15.29 24.59
N ALA A 356 -7.90 15.06 23.28
CA ALA A 356 -7.91 16.09 22.23
C ALA A 356 -9.07 15.86 21.24
N ALA A 357 -9.32 16.83 20.38
CA ALA A 357 -10.17 16.68 19.21
C ALA A 357 -9.55 15.66 18.22
N VAL A 358 -10.41 15.03 17.40
CA VAL A 358 -9.97 14.12 16.32
C VAL A 358 -9.12 14.92 15.32
N THR A 359 -7.96 14.37 14.98
CA THR A 359 -7.01 15.01 14.07
C THR A 359 -7.27 14.65 12.60
N ASN A 360 -6.67 15.42 11.69
CA ASN A 360 -6.70 15.10 10.26
C ASN A 360 -6.10 13.73 9.95
N GLU A 361 -4.99 13.36 10.62
CA GLU A 361 -4.39 12.03 10.48
C GLU A 361 -5.39 10.92 10.84
N GLN A 362 -6.02 11.02 12.01
CA GLN A 362 -7.00 10.04 12.46
C GLN A 362 -8.20 9.96 11.52
N TYR A 363 -8.62 11.08 10.96
CA TYR A 363 -9.72 11.13 10.01
C TYR A 363 -9.31 10.58 8.63
N ALA A 364 -8.08 10.82 8.18
CA ALA A 364 -7.51 10.25 6.96
C ALA A 364 -7.47 8.71 7.02
N ILE A 365 -7.08 8.15 8.17
CA ILE A 365 -7.11 6.70 8.42
C ILE A 365 -8.53 6.15 8.24
N TYR A 366 -9.53 6.82 8.80
CA TYR A 366 -10.94 6.46 8.63
C TYR A 366 -11.37 6.46 7.16
N LEU A 367 -11.08 7.54 6.43
CA LEU A 367 -11.43 7.65 5.01
C LEU A 367 -10.75 6.53 4.18
N TYR A 368 -9.48 6.27 4.46
CA TYR A 368 -8.73 5.23 3.77
C TYR A 368 -9.31 3.83 4.02
N LEU A 369 -9.57 3.48 5.28
CA LEU A 369 -10.06 2.15 5.66
C LEU A 369 -11.51 1.90 5.25
N THR A 370 -12.32 2.95 5.17
CA THR A 370 -13.72 2.85 4.70
C THR A 370 -13.87 2.98 3.19
N ARG A 371 -12.75 3.23 2.48
CA ARG A 371 -12.75 3.52 1.04
C ARG A 371 -13.66 4.70 0.67
N ASN A 372 -13.85 5.63 1.62
CA ASN A 372 -14.64 6.83 1.41
C ASN A 372 -13.80 7.88 0.67
N GLU A 373 -14.27 8.29 -0.50
CA GLU A 373 -13.61 9.31 -1.34
C GLU A 373 -14.15 10.73 -1.05
N GLU A 374 -15.20 10.86 -0.24
CA GLU A 374 -15.76 12.16 0.13
C GLU A 374 -14.98 12.75 1.30
N THR A 375 -14.15 13.74 1.02
CA THR A 375 -13.37 14.48 2.01
C THR A 375 -14.18 15.64 2.60
N PRO A 376 -13.93 16.04 3.89
CA PRO A 376 -14.47 17.29 4.44
C PRO A 376 -14.04 18.52 3.62
N GLU A 377 -14.84 19.60 3.67
CA GLU A 377 -14.70 20.79 2.81
C GLU A 377 -13.29 21.41 2.81
N TYR A 378 -12.55 21.36 3.92
CA TYR A 378 -11.22 21.98 4.06
C TYR A 378 -10.07 20.97 4.04
N PHE A 379 -10.34 19.70 3.81
CA PHE A 379 -9.40 18.60 3.99
C PHE A 379 -8.25 18.60 2.97
N ASP A 380 -8.48 19.15 1.78
CA ASP A 380 -7.48 19.24 0.70
C ASP A 380 -6.76 20.60 0.67
N ASN A 381 -6.96 21.45 1.69
CA ASN A 381 -6.34 22.76 1.78
C ASN A 381 -5.11 22.73 2.67
N ASP A 382 -3.94 23.05 2.12
CA ASP A 382 -2.64 23.01 2.80
C ASP A 382 -2.55 23.84 4.09
N ASP A 383 -3.40 24.86 4.25
CA ASP A 383 -3.47 25.65 5.48
C ASP A 383 -4.17 24.91 6.63
N TYR A 384 -4.91 23.82 6.35
CA TYR A 384 -5.78 23.13 7.30
C TYR A 384 -5.58 21.61 7.37
N ASN A 385 -4.75 21.03 6.49
CA ASN A 385 -4.64 19.57 6.32
C ASN A 385 -3.40 18.94 6.98
N GLN A 386 -2.63 19.67 7.78
CA GLN A 386 -1.53 19.05 8.51
C GLN A 386 -2.07 17.95 9.43
N ALA A 387 -1.31 16.86 9.57
CA ALA A 387 -1.71 15.62 10.23
C ALA A 387 -2.23 15.82 11.68
N ASP A 388 -1.57 16.65 12.45
CA ASP A 388 -1.81 16.92 13.87
C ASP A 388 -2.82 18.06 14.17
N LEU A 389 -3.37 18.71 13.12
CA LEU A 389 -4.46 19.68 13.29
C LEU A 389 -5.79 18.96 13.52
N PRO A 390 -6.72 19.54 14.31
CA PRO A 390 -8.09 19.05 14.38
C PRO A 390 -8.74 18.99 12.99
N VAL A 391 -9.44 17.92 12.69
CA VAL A 391 -10.25 17.85 11.46
C VAL A 391 -11.40 18.86 11.56
N ILE A 392 -11.58 19.67 10.51
CA ILE A 392 -12.64 20.67 10.37
C ILE A 392 -13.44 20.44 9.09
N GLY A 393 -14.55 21.17 8.91
CA GLY A 393 -15.39 21.00 7.71
C GLY A 393 -16.26 19.74 7.74
N VAL A 394 -16.26 19.02 8.85
CA VAL A 394 -17.08 17.81 9.05
C VAL A 394 -18.49 18.21 9.48
N THR A 395 -19.51 17.56 8.92
CA THR A 395 -20.90 17.66 9.37
C THR A 395 -21.12 16.84 10.65
N LEU A 396 -22.25 17.03 11.32
CA LEU A 396 -22.62 16.16 12.45
C LEU A 396 -22.71 14.68 12.03
N GLU A 397 -23.23 14.41 10.84
CA GLU A 397 -23.33 13.05 10.29
C GLU A 397 -21.96 12.44 10.10
N ASN A 398 -21.01 13.17 9.50
CA ASN A 398 -19.62 12.72 9.33
C ASN A 398 -18.96 12.37 10.67
N ALA A 399 -19.13 13.23 11.70
CA ALA A 399 -18.56 12.99 13.02
C ALA A 399 -19.17 11.75 13.70
N ASN A 400 -20.48 11.53 13.55
CA ASN A 400 -21.15 10.33 14.05
C ASN A 400 -20.74 9.07 13.27
N ALA A 401 -20.57 9.15 11.96
CA ALA A 401 -20.10 8.04 11.12
C ALA A 401 -18.68 7.60 11.52
N TYR A 402 -17.79 8.56 11.76
CA TYR A 402 -16.46 8.30 12.30
C TYR A 402 -16.52 7.57 13.66
N ALA A 403 -17.33 8.05 14.59
CA ALA A 403 -17.48 7.45 15.91
C ALA A 403 -18.06 6.02 15.85
N ALA A 404 -19.02 5.78 14.97
CA ALA A 404 -19.61 4.46 14.74
C ALA A 404 -18.58 3.48 14.14
N TRP A 405 -17.84 3.93 13.13
CA TRP A 405 -16.75 3.16 12.52
C TRP A 405 -15.67 2.80 13.56
N LEU A 406 -15.21 3.76 14.35
CA LEU A 406 -14.20 3.50 15.39
C LEU A 406 -14.70 2.51 16.44
N SER A 407 -16.01 2.58 16.77
CA SER A 407 -16.63 1.62 17.67
C SER A 407 -16.63 0.20 17.12
N GLU A 408 -16.94 0.05 15.84
CA GLU A 408 -16.92 -1.24 15.14
C GLU A 408 -15.50 -1.83 15.09
N GLN A 409 -14.52 -1.02 14.73
CA GLN A 409 -13.14 -1.47 14.60
C GLN A 409 -12.50 -1.84 15.95
N SER A 410 -12.80 -1.08 16.99
CA SER A 410 -12.19 -1.25 18.32
C SER A 410 -12.93 -2.21 19.24
N GLY A 411 -14.18 -2.54 18.93
CA GLY A 411 -15.07 -3.29 19.84
C GLY A 411 -15.47 -2.51 21.10
N VAL A 412 -15.18 -1.21 21.15
CA VAL A 412 -15.51 -0.31 22.27
C VAL A 412 -16.39 0.81 21.76
N LYS A 413 -17.45 1.16 22.49
CA LYS A 413 -18.40 2.16 22.05
C LYS A 413 -17.82 3.58 22.15
N PHE A 414 -17.73 4.26 21.01
CA PHE A 414 -17.43 5.68 20.88
C PHE A 414 -18.63 6.46 20.37
N ARG A 415 -18.77 7.68 20.81
CA ARG A 415 -19.80 8.63 20.37
C ARG A 415 -19.39 10.08 20.60
N LEU A 416 -20.14 11.01 20.06
CA LEU A 416 -20.03 12.42 20.43
C LEU A 416 -20.48 12.63 21.90
N PRO A 417 -19.87 13.59 22.62
CA PRO A 417 -20.32 13.98 23.95
C PRO A 417 -21.69 14.66 23.88
N THR A 418 -22.47 14.54 24.94
CA THR A 418 -23.53 15.52 25.17
C THR A 418 -22.94 16.87 25.58
N ASP A 419 -23.70 17.96 25.47
CA ASP A 419 -23.33 19.29 25.96
C ASP A 419 -22.89 19.26 27.44
N ASP A 420 -23.64 18.51 28.29
CA ASP A 420 -23.32 18.38 29.70
C ASP A 420 -22.07 17.56 29.98
N GLU A 421 -21.83 16.47 29.27
CA GLU A 421 -20.59 15.69 29.39
C GLU A 421 -19.37 16.50 28.97
N TRP A 422 -19.49 17.22 27.85
CA TRP A 422 -18.44 18.11 27.38
C TRP A 422 -18.07 19.18 28.42
N GLU A 423 -19.09 19.81 28.99
CA GLU A 423 -18.90 20.89 29.97
C GLU A 423 -18.33 20.38 31.31
N VAL A 424 -18.79 19.22 31.81
CA VAL A 424 -18.22 18.57 33.01
C VAL A 424 -16.76 18.19 32.78
N ALA A 425 -16.43 17.67 31.60
CA ALA A 425 -15.04 17.37 31.24
C ALA A 425 -14.17 18.64 31.20
N ALA A 426 -14.66 19.72 30.60
CA ALA A 426 -13.94 20.99 30.51
C ALA A 426 -13.65 21.60 31.89
N ARG A 427 -14.60 21.51 32.82
CA ARG A 427 -14.45 22.01 34.20
C ARG A 427 -13.45 21.21 35.03
N ALA A 428 -13.29 19.93 34.77
CA ALA A 428 -12.39 19.05 35.52
C ALA A 428 -12.55 19.15 37.05
N GLY A 429 -13.79 19.24 37.53
CA GLY A 429 -14.11 19.34 38.94
C GLY A 429 -13.94 20.74 39.57
N THR A 430 -13.71 21.77 38.77
CA THR A 430 -13.52 23.16 39.21
C THR A 430 -14.75 24.03 38.92
N GLU A 431 -14.83 25.18 39.57
CA GLU A 431 -15.80 26.23 39.30
C GLU A 431 -15.10 27.45 38.65
N TYR A 432 -14.51 27.22 37.47
CA TYR A 432 -13.78 28.24 36.71
C TYR A 432 -14.55 28.66 35.45
N VAL A 433 -14.24 29.85 34.96
CA VAL A 433 -14.78 30.38 33.69
C VAL A 433 -14.17 29.65 32.50
N TYR A 434 -12.87 29.39 32.58
CA TYR A 434 -12.09 28.68 31.56
C TYR A 434 -11.46 27.38 32.14
N PRO A 435 -11.02 26.42 31.33
CA PRO A 435 -10.39 25.17 31.82
C PRO A 435 -9.19 25.37 32.75
N TRP A 436 -8.46 26.45 32.58
CA TRP A 436 -7.24 26.83 33.34
C TRP A 436 -7.48 27.78 34.53
N GLY A 437 -8.73 28.22 34.76
CA GLY A 437 -9.06 29.19 35.79
C GLY A 437 -9.89 30.38 35.31
N ASP A 438 -9.88 31.49 36.05
CA ASP A 438 -10.69 32.67 35.74
C ASP A 438 -9.91 33.75 34.96
N ASP A 439 -8.60 33.56 34.75
CA ASP A 439 -7.78 34.49 34.00
C ASP A 439 -8.22 34.56 32.53
N ASP A 440 -8.37 35.79 32.04
CA ASP A 440 -8.69 36.07 30.66
C ASP A 440 -7.64 35.41 29.72
N PRO A 441 -8.02 34.78 28.61
CA PRO A 441 -7.10 34.15 27.65
C PRO A 441 -5.95 35.06 27.16
N SER A 442 -6.15 36.39 27.18
CA SER A 442 -5.11 37.36 26.81
C SER A 442 -3.94 37.40 27.80
N LYS A 443 -4.13 36.90 29.02
CA LYS A 443 -3.09 36.82 30.05
C LYS A 443 -2.31 35.50 29.94
N GLY A 444 -1.51 35.41 28.92
CA GLY A 444 -0.67 34.23 28.68
C GLY A 444 -1.07 33.43 27.45
N LYS A 445 -0.23 32.46 27.11
CA LYS A 445 -0.46 31.60 25.94
C LYS A 445 -1.30 30.39 26.39
N LYS A 446 -2.62 30.53 26.47
CA LYS A 446 -3.52 29.51 27.03
C LYS A 446 -4.42 28.82 26.01
N ALA A 447 -4.66 29.46 24.86
CA ALA A 447 -5.56 28.91 23.84
C ALA A 447 -5.26 29.50 22.46
N ASN A 448 -5.69 28.82 21.43
CA ASN A 448 -5.77 29.34 20.07
C ASN A 448 -7.11 30.05 19.87
N TYR A 449 -7.08 31.38 19.70
CA TYR A 449 -8.26 32.22 19.49
C TYR A 449 -7.90 33.46 18.70
N LYS A 450 -8.90 34.18 18.18
CA LYS A 450 -8.70 35.44 17.45
C LYS A 450 -8.07 36.50 18.36
N GLY A 451 -6.86 36.86 18.02
CA GLY A 451 -6.10 37.89 18.77
C GLY A 451 -4.95 37.35 19.60
N ASN A 452 -4.74 36.03 19.74
CA ASN A 452 -3.55 35.52 20.43
C ASN A 452 -2.25 35.66 19.61
N GLY A 453 -2.35 35.97 18.33
CA GLY A 453 -1.24 36.31 17.43
C GLY A 453 -0.33 35.14 17.00
N LYS A 454 -0.52 33.95 17.52
CA LYS A 454 0.35 32.79 17.20
C LYS A 454 -0.12 32.05 15.96
N PHE A 455 -1.40 31.75 15.86
CA PHE A 455 -2.00 31.03 14.75
C PHE A 455 -3.12 31.82 14.08
N LYS A 456 -3.31 31.63 12.78
CA LYS A 456 -4.42 32.18 11.99
C LYS A 456 -5.29 31.06 11.41
N THR A 457 -5.07 29.85 11.86
CA THR A 457 -5.69 28.58 11.49
C THR A 457 -5.87 27.76 12.77
N PRO A 458 -6.52 26.61 12.76
CA PRO A 458 -6.39 25.66 13.86
C PRO A 458 -4.92 25.40 14.18
N SER A 459 -4.62 25.07 15.41
CA SER A 459 -3.27 24.69 15.86
C SER A 459 -3.18 23.19 16.11
N PRO A 460 -1.98 22.60 16.05
CA PRO A 460 -1.79 21.24 16.51
C PRO A 460 -2.41 21.01 17.88
N ALA A 461 -3.05 19.87 18.08
CA ALA A 461 -3.71 19.53 19.32
C ALA A 461 -2.73 19.61 20.50
N GLY A 462 -3.15 20.23 21.59
CA GLY A 462 -2.31 20.41 22.78
C GLY A 462 -1.19 21.44 22.65
N SER A 463 -1.22 22.34 21.66
CA SER A 463 -0.20 23.41 21.49
C SER A 463 -0.07 24.38 22.65
N PHE A 464 -0.98 24.32 23.62
CA PHE A 464 -1.09 25.27 24.72
C PHE A 464 -1.16 24.55 26.09
N ASP A 465 -0.04 24.04 26.59
CA ASP A 465 0.03 23.30 27.87
C ASP A 465 -0.58 24.05 29.05
N ASN A 466 -0.44 25.39 29.10
CA ASN A 466 -1.02 26.25 30.13
C ASN A 466 -2.55 26.42 30.00
N GLY A 467 -3.13 25.90 28.92
CA GLY A 467 -4.56 25.90 28.62
C GLY A 467 -5.26 24.60 28.99
N ASN A 468 -4.50 23.57 29.34
CA ASN A 468 -5.07 22.28 29.75
C ASN A 468 -5.83 22.41 31.06
N ASN A 469 -6.86 21.62 31.21
CA ASN A 469 -7.60 21.57 32.49
C ASN A 469 -6.88 20.68 33.53
N ALA A 470 -7.42 20.62 34.75
CA ALA A 470 -6.82 19.85 35.84
C ALA A 470 -6.76 18.34 35.61
N TRP A 471 -7.50 17.80 34.63
CA TRP A 471 -7.47 16.38 34.23
C TRP A 471 -6.59 16.12 33.01
N GLY A 472 -5.90 17.15 32.48
CA GLY A 472 -5.01 17.00 31.35
C GLY A 472 -5.71 16.94 29.99
N ILE A 473 -6.99 17.32 29.92
CA ILE A 473 -7.72 17.42 28.65
C ILE A 473 -7.33 18.73 27.98
N THR A 474 -6.95 18.68 26.71
CA THR A 474 -6.42 19.81 25.95
C THR A 474 -7.50 20.52 25.14
N ASP A 475 -7.26 21.80 24.82
CA ASP A 475 -8.03 22.61 23.87
C ASP A 475 -9.55 22.66 24.14
N MET A 476 -9.96 22.50 25.41
CA MET A 476 -11.37 22.67 25.82
C MET A 476 -11.85 24.13 25.73
N SER A 477 -11.00 25.05 25.33
CA SER A 477 -11.30 26.46 25.06
C SER A 477 -10.44 26.95 23.90
N GLY A 478 -11.08 27.37 22.81
CA GLY A 478 -10.41 27.79 21.58
C GLY A 478 -10.07 26.60 20.66
N ASN A 479 -9.21 26.85 19.72
CA ASN A 479 -8.83 25.98 18.62
C ASN A 479 -9.99 25.73 17.66
N VAL A 480 -10.89 24.76 17.94
CA VAL A 480 -12.10 24.54 17.14
C VAL A 480 -13.33 24.40 18.06
N TRP A 481 -14.49 24.88 17.62
CA TRP A 481 -15.76 24.45 18.18
C TRP A 481 -15.88 22.93 18.01
N GLU A 482 -16.56 22.29 18.93
CA GLU A 482 -16.71 20.86 18.91
C GLU A 482 -18.16 20.44 18.88
N TRP A 483 -18.50 19.56 17.96
CA TRP A 483 -19.83 18.94 17.85
C TRP A 483 -20.20 18.23 19.14
N THR A 484 -21.42 18.47 19.62
CA THR A 484 -22.07 17.64 20.64
C THR A 484 -23.25 16.89 20.04
N SER A 485 -23.79 15.90 20.78
CA SER A 485 -25.03 15.23 20.42
C SER A 485 -26.30 15.98 20.92
N SER A 486 -26.16 17.19 21.46
CA SER A 486 -27.23 17.94 22.11
C SER A 486 -27.75 19.09 21.23
N ALA A 487 -29.03 19.38 21.39
CA ALA A 487 -29.74 20.48 20.73
C ALA A 487 -30.27 21.49 21.80
N ARG A 488 -29.33 22.23 22.42
CA ARG A 488 -29.67 23.15 23.52
C ARG A 488 -30.22 24.47 22.99
N ASN A 489 -31.39 24.87 23.49
CA ASN A 489 -32.01 26.18 23.17
C ASN A 489 -32.20 26.42 21.65
N THR A 490 -32.44 25.38 20.88
CA THR A 490 -32.63 25.46 19.41
C THR A 490 -34.07 25.81 19.03
N GLY A 491 -34.96 25.91 20.00
CA GLY A 491 -36.41 26.08 19.77
C GLY A 491 -36.98 24.83 19.07
N SER A 492 -37.78 25.05 18.04
CA SER A 492 -38.36 23.96 17.22
C SER A 492 -37.55 23.67 15.96
N ASN A 493 -36.32 24.21 15.82
CA ASN A 493 -35.48 23.95 14.65
C ASN A 493 -34.65 22.66 14.84
N PRO A 494 -34.99 21.55 14.15
CA PRO A 494 -34.30 20.27 14.30
C PRO A 494 -32.94 20.23 13.61
N ASP A 495 -32.60 21.23 12.80
CA ASP A 495 -31.37 21.27 12.05
C ASP A 495 -30.22 21.95 12.83
N LEU A 496 -30.53 22.50 14.00
CA LEU A 496 -29.55 23.15 14.84
C LEU A 496 -29.05 22.20 15.94
N ILE A 497 -27.75 22.11 16.07
CA ILE A 497 -27.04 21.33 17.10
C ILE A 497 -26.06 22.25 17.83
N THR A 498 -25.88 21.97 19.10
CA THR A 498 -24.98 22.70 19.99
C THR A 498 -23.53 22.31 19.73
N VAL A 499 -22.67 23.33 19.61
CA VAL A 499 -21.20 23.19 19.61
C VAL A 499 -20.61 23.94 20.79
N LYS A 500 -19.47 23.47 21.32
CA LYS A 500 -18.82 23.95 22.54
C LYS A 500 -17.37 24.35 22.31
N GLY A 501 -16.82 25.20 23.18
CA GLY A 501 -15.40 25.48 23.33
C GLY A 501 -14.90 26.80 22.73
N GLY A 502 -15.58 27.37 21.74
CA GLY A 502 -15.03 28.49 20.97
C GLY A 502 -13.96 28.02 19.97
N SER A 503 -13.46 28.92 19.14
CA SER A 503 -12.52 28.58 18.07
C SER A 503 -11.40 29.60 17.90
N TRP A 504 -10.47 29.28 17.01
CA TRP A 504 -9.41 30.19 16.54
C TRP A 504 -9.96 31.47 15.88
N MET A 505 -11.22 31.47 15.46
CA MET A 505 -11.91 32.61 14.83
C MET A 505 -12.63 33.52 15.83
N ASP A 506 -12.80 33.07 17.08
CA ASP A 506 -13.61 33.76 18.09
C ASP A 506 -12.79 34.53 19.11
N GLY A 507 -13.46 35.39 19.88
CA GLY A 507 -12.84 36.18 20.94
C GLY A 507 -12.89 35.52 22.32
N PRO A 508 -12.23 36.09 23.34
CA PRO A 508 -12.19 35.50 24.70
C PRO A 508 -13.55 35.18 25.33
N VAL A 509 -14.60 35.92 24.96
CA VAL A 509 -15.95 35.68 25.51
C VAL A 509 -16.52 34.34 25.06
N ASP A 510 -16.17 33.91 23.86
CA ASP A 510 -16.71 32.66 23.27
C ASP A 510 -16.00 31.40 23.79
N LEU A 511 -14.81 31.58 24.40
CA LEU A 511 -13.98 30.49 24.93
C LEU A 511 -14.42 30.00 26.32
N ARG A 512 -15.42 30.67 26.96
CA ARG A 512 -15.92 30.27 28.29
C ARG A 512 -16.56 28.89 28.28
N ILE A 513 -16.32 28.11 29.30
CA ILE A 513 -16.81 26.73 29.40
C ILE A 513 -18.33 26.67 29.24
N SER A 514 -19.08 27.63 29.85
CA SER A 514 -20.56 27.67 29.80
C SER A 514 -21.09 28.10 28.44
N ASN A 515 -20.29 28.78 27.64
CA ASN A 515 -20.73 29.29 26.34
C ASN A 515 -20.98 28.16 25.33
N PHE A 516 -21.88 28.42 24.40
CA PHE A 516 -22.23 27.50 23.32
C PHE A 516 -22.75 28.28 22.11
N LYS A 517 -22.68 27.64 20.95
CA LYS A 517 -23.24 28.11 19.69
C LYS A 517 -24.13 27.01 19.10
N ASN A 518 -25.20 27.39 18.44
CA ASN A 518 -26.00 26.44 17.67
C ASN A 518 -25.76 26.65 16.20
N VAL A 519 -25.39 25.58 15.51
CA VAL A 519 -25.04 25.59 14.08
C VAL A 519 -25.83 24.52 13.32
N ASN A 520 -25.98 24.71 12.02
CA ASN A 520 -26.69 23.74 11.18
C ASN A 520 -25.88 22.44 11.08
N LYS A 521 -26.51 21.32 11.43
CA LYS A 521 -25.90 19.99 11.50
C LYS A 521 -25.41 19.43 10.17
N ASP A 522 -26.01 19.91 9.06
CA ASP A 522 -25.76 19.39 7.70
C ASP A 522 -24.66 20.20 6.96
N LYS A 523 -24.00 21.11 7.66
CA LYS A 523 -22.91 21.94 7.10
C LYS A 523 -21.59 21.65 7.78
N GLY A 524 -20.51 21.66 6.99
CA GLY A 524 -19.14 21.80 7.45
C GLY A 524 -18.80 23.27 7.74
N TYR A 525 -17.91 23.51 8.70
CA TYR A 525 -17.47 24.84 9.09
C TYR A 525 -15.94 24.87 9.24
N PRO A 526 -15.28 26.01 8.90
CA PRO A 526 -13.82 26.12 8.98
C PRO A 526 -13.29 26.14 10.42
N ASP A 527 -14.17 26.21 11.38
CA ASP A 527 -13.86 26.36 12.80
C ASP A 527 -14.58 25.34 13.70
N VAL A 528 -15.17 24.29 13.12
CA VAL A 528 -15.87 23.23 13.86
C VAL A 528 -15.27 21.86 13.53
N GLY A 529 -14.80 21.18 14.58
CA GLY A 529 -14.35 19.80 14.61
C GLY A 529 -15.15 18.99 15.64
N PHE A 530 -14.54 17.93 16.19
CA PHE A 530 -15.21 17.12 17.21
C PHE A 530 -14.21 16.32 18.05
N ARG A 531 -14.66 15.96 19.26
CA ARG A 531 -13.99 14.96 20.12
C ARG A 531 -14.95 13.85 20.49
N LEU A 532 -14.42 12.79 21.08
CA LEU A 532 -15.20 11.58 21.37
C LEU A 532 -15.34 11.31 22.86
N VAL A 533 -16.43 10.65 23.18
CA VAL A 533 -16.66 9.94 24.45
C VAL A 533 -16.56 8.45 24.18
N ARG A 534 -15.90 7.74 25.10
CA ARG A 534 -15.82 6.28 25.17
C ARG A 534 -16.67 5.80 26.35
N GLU A 535 -17.51 4.77 26.14
CA GLU A 535 -18.34 4.14 27.18
C GLU A 535 -17.77 2.84 27.71
#